data_be69934a7546a61505cb8390e35b6550
#
_entry.id   be69934a7546a61505cb8390e35b6550
#
_cell.length_a   1.000
_cell.length_b   1.000
_cell.length_c   1.000
_cell.angle_alpha   90.00
_cell.angle_beta   90.00
_cell.angle_gamma   90.00
#
_symmetry.space_group_name_H-M   'P 1'
#
loop_
_entity.id
_entity.type
_entity.pdbx_description
1 polymer ?
#
loop_
_entity_poly.entity_id
_entity_poly.type
_entity_poly.pdbx_seq_one_letter_code
_entity_poly.pdbx_strand_id
1 'polypeptide(L)'
;MNLTMPLRLTSIAAILAANAAFAETTITIATVNNGDMIRMQGLTEDFTSKNPDIKLEWVTLEENVLRQRVTQDIAAKGGQFDVMTIGTYEVPIWGAQDWLVSLDDLPAEWDKDDILPAIRGGLTVDGNLYAAPFYGESSMVMYRKDLMANAGMEMPEAPTWDEIAKAAEAMTDKEKGIYGICLRGKAGWGENMAFLSAMANSYGARWFDEDWKPQFDTEEWAATLNTYMDLMNNYGPPGASTNGFNENLSLFQQGKCGMWIDATVAASFVTNPTDSTVAEHVGFALAPDNGLGKRGNWLWAWSLAIPAGSDATDEAKKFVAWATSKEYTALVAESEGWANVPPGTRTSLYENEEYKKVPFAEMTLNSINSADPTNPTVDPVPYTGVQFVAIPEFAGIATQVGQEFSAALAGQQSVQEALEKAQALTAEEMEAAGY
;
A
#
# COMPACT_ATOMS: atom_id res chain seq x y z
N MET A 1 10.00 25.32 -95.33
CA MET A 1 8.85 24.60 -94.72
C MET A 1 9.33 24.13 -93.34
N ASN A 2 9.16 24.95 -92.31
CA ASN A 2 9.63 24.64 -90.93
C ASN A 2 8.40 24.28 -90.15
N LEU A 3 8.37 23.01 -89.66
CA LEU A 3 7.40 22.52 -88.72
C LEU A 3 7.98 22.66 -87.26
N THR A 4 7.38 23.57 -86.53
CA THR A 4 7.65 23.70 -85.07
C THR A 4 6.59 22.85 -84.33
N MET A 5 7.03 21.88 -83.54
CA MET A 5 6.24 21.02 -82.68
C MET A 5 6.22 21.60 -81.25
N PRO A 6 5.08 21.79 -80.61
CA PRO A 6 5.06 22.32 -79.22
C PRO A 6 5.31 21.20 -78.21
N LEU A 7 6.28 21.43 -77.32
CA LEU A 7 6.58 20.61 -76.15
C LEU A 7 5.48 20.81 -75.06
N ARG A 8 4.74 19.76 -74.75
CA ARG A 8 3.81 19.76 -73.59
C ARG A 8 4.59 19.43 -72.34
N LEU A 9 4.76 20.38 -71.45
CA LEU A 9 5.19 20.13 -70.09
C LEU A 9 4.01 19.56 -69.26
N THR A 10 4.13 18.32 -68.85
CA THR A 10 3.22 17.70 -67.90
C THR A 10 3.80 17.94 -66.48
N SER A 11 3.17 18.83 -65.73
CA SER A 11 3.51 19.09 -64.32
C SER A 11 3.00 17.92 -63.48
N ILE A 12 3.91 17.09 -62.97
CA ILE A 12 3.62 16.09 -61.94
C ILE A 12 3.62 16.80 -60.60
N ALA A 13 2.44 17.07 -60.05
CA ALA A 13 2.28 17.53 -58.68
C ALA A 13 2.52 16.32 -57.78
N ALA A 14 3.70 16.25 -57.15
CA ALA A 14 3.99 15.29 -56.07
C ALA A 14 3.26 15.81 -54.82
N ILE A 15 2.19 15.09 -54.42
CA ILE A 15 1.51 15.27 -53.14
C ILE A 15 2.47 14.64 -52.10
N LEU A 16 3.25 15.45 -51.42
CA LEU A 16 3.93 15.08 -50.18
C LEU A 16 2.86 14.96 -49.10
N ALA A 17 2.41 13.75 -48.85
CA ALA A 17 1.72 13.42 -47.59
C ALA A 17 2.76 13.57 -46.48
N ALA A 18 2.75 14.69 -45.79
CA ALA A 18 3.46 14.87 -44.54
C ALA A 18 2.77 13.92 -43.54
N ASN A 19 3.35 12.74 -43.31
CA ASN A 19 3.12 12.03 -42.11
C ASN A 19 3.65 12.95 -41.00
N ALA A 20 2.75 13.62 -40.28
CA ALA A 20 3.06 14.20 -39.00
C ALA A 20 3.43 12.97 -38.11
N ALA A 21 4.72 12.68 -38.01
CA ALA A 21 5.22 11.84 -36.94
C ALA A 21 4.94 12.65 -35.66
N PHE A 22 3.89 12.27 -34.92
CA PHE A 22 3.73 12.73 -33.56
C PHE A 22 5.02 12.31 -32.85
N ALA A 23 5.68 13.26 -32.21
CA ALA A 23 6.84 12.94 -31.39
C ALA A 23 6.34 12.00 -30.27
N GLU A 24 6.96 10.83 -30.15
CA GLU A 24 6.66 9.86 -29.10
C GLU A 24 7.04 10.51 -27.75
N THR A 25 6.07 10.61 -26.83
CA THR A 25 6.31 11.09 -25.46
C THR A 25 6.59 9.91 -24.57
N THR A 26 7.70 9.93 -23.84
CA THR A 26 7.99 8.91 -22.83
C THR A 26 7.54 9.44 -21.48
N ILE A 27 6.71 8.64 -20.75
CA ILE A 27 6.40 8.90 -19.35
C ILE A 27 7.15 7.91 -18.47
N THR A 28 7.84 8.42 -17.46
CA THR A 28 8.59 7.62 -16.48
C THR A 28 7.76 7.40 -15.23
N ILE A 29 7.52 6.14 -14.87
CA ILE A 29 6.63 5.73 -13.79
C ILE A 29 7.43 5.09 -12.68
N ALA A 30 7.51 5.75 -11.51
CA ALA A 30 8.08 5.16 -10.30
C ALA A 30 7.01 4.35 -9.55
N THR A 31 7.28 3.06 -9.32
CA THR A 31 6.32 2.17 -8.64
C THR A 31 7.00 1.19 -7.70
N VAL A 32 6.20 0.68 -6.74
CA VAL A 32 6.62 -0.38 -5.82
C VAL A 32 6.54 -1.75 -6.49
N ASN A 33 7.34 -2.70 -6.02
CA ASN A 33 7.40 -4.06 -6.55
C ASN A 33 6.32 -5.01 -5.98
N ASN A 34 5.16 -4.48 -5.62
CA ASN A 34 4.00 -5.28 -5.18
C ASN A 34 3.32 -5.98 -6.36
N GLY A 35 2.65 -7.09 -6.09
CA GLY A 35 2.09 -7.95 -7.14
C GLY A 35 1.12 -7.26 -8.08
N ASP A 36 0.20 -6.41 -7.57
CA ASP A 36 -0.74 -5.68 -8.42
C ASP A 36 -0.05 -4.64 -9.32
N MET A 37 1.05 -4.02 -8.86
CA MET A 37 1.84 -3.10 -9.67
C MET A 37 2.61 -3.83 -10.78
N ILE A 38 3.08 -5.05 -10.50
CA ILE A 38 3.72 -5.91 -11.50
C ILE A 38 2.69 -6.40 -12.54
N ARG A 39 1.49 -6.77 -12.09
CA ARG A 39 0.36 -7.13 -12.97
C ARG A 39 -0.01 -5.98 -13.90
N MET A 40 -0.09 -4.75 -13.39
CA MET A 40 -0.37 -3.57 -14.20
C MET A 40 0.65 -3.41 -15.33
N GLN A 41 1.94 -3.62 -15.05
CA GLN A 41 2.99 -3.56 -16.08
C GLN A 41 2.77 -4.61 -17.19
N GLY A 42 2.28 -5.80 -16.82
CA GLY A 42 1.96 -6.88 -17.78
C GLY A 42 0.76 -6.57 -18.68
N LEU A 43 -0.12 -5.65 -18.29
CA LEU A 43 -1.36 -5.31 -19.02
C LEU A 43 -1.27 -4.00 -19.82
N THR A 44 -0.10 -3.36 -19.85
CA THR A 44 0.09 -2.05 -20.49
C THR A 44 -0.10 -2.03 -22.00
N GLU A 45 -0.11 -3.17 -22.67
CA GLU A 45 -0.42 -3.25 -24.11
C GLU A 45 -1.83 -2.71 -24.43
N ASP A 46 -2.80 -2.89 -23.51
CA ASP A 46 -4.14 -2.31 -23.64
C ASP A 46 -4.09 -0.77 -23.69
N PHE A 47 -3.24 -0.14 -22.88
CA PHE A 47 -3.04 1.30 -22.90
C PHE A 47 -2.26 1.76 -24.14
N THR A 48 -1.09 1.16 -24.41
CA THR A 48 -0.16 1.64 -25.44
C THR A 48 -0.72 1.42 -26.85
N SER A 49 -1.54 0.37 -27.07
CA SER A 49 -2.23 0.19 -28.34
C SER A 49 -3.24 1.28 -28.66
N LYS A 50 -3.87 1.86 -27.63
CA LYS A 50 -4.82 2.99 -27.75
C LYS A 50 -4.10 4.37 -27.77
N ASN A 51 -2.86 4.44 -27.30
CA ASN A 51 -2.04 5.63 -27.21
C ASN A 51 -0.64 5.38 -27.81
N PRO A 52 -0.53 5.18 -29.13
CA PRO A 52 0.72 4.75 -29.78
C PRO A 52 1.81 5.85 -29.78
N ASP A 53 1.47 7.05 -29.38
CA ASP A 53 2.34 8.21 -29.18
C ASP A 53 2.92 8.29 -27.78
N ILE A 54 2.51 7.39 -26.85
CA ILE A 54 3.00 7.34 -25.46
C ILE A 54 3.80 6.07 -25.23
N LYS A 55 5.04 6.25 -24.77
CA LYS A 55 5.92 5.18 -24.29
C LYS A 55 5.98 5.17 -22.77
N LEU A 56 5.95 3.98 -22.18
CA LEU A 56 6.05 3.79 -20.74
C LEU A 56 7.47 3.33 -20.37
N GLU A 57 8.09 4.03 -19.42
CA GLU A 57 9.34 3.63 -18.79
C GLU A 57 9.11 3.38 -17.31
N TRP A 58 9.45 2.17 -16.84
CA TRP A 58 9.17 1.73 -15.48
C TRP A 58 10.42 1.78 -14.60
N VAL A 59 10.29 2.40 -13.43
CA VAL A 59 11.26 2.35 -12.34
C VAL A 59 10.60 1.64 -11.17
N THR A 60 10.73 0.31 -11.14
CA THR A 60 10.13 -0.55 -10.12
C THR A 60 11.12 -0.79 -8.99
N LEU A 61 10.75 -0.42 -7.77
CA LEU A 61 11.64 -0.39 -6.61
C LEU A 61 11.01 -1.13 -5.42
N GLU A 62 11.86 -1.57 -4.52
CA GLU A 62 11.45 -2.01 -3.18
C GLU A 62 10.88 -0.81 -2.39
N GLU A 63 9.93 -1.06 -1.48
CA GLU A 63 9.11 -0.03 -0.85
C GLU A 63 9.91 1.10 -0.20
N ASN A 64 10.89 0.79 0.67
CA ASN A 64 11.69 1.81 1.34
C ASN A 64 12.52 2.63 0.34
N VAL A 65 13.03 1.98 -0.72
CA VAL A 65 13.81 2.64 -1.78
C VAL A 65 12.91 3.54 -2.63
N LEU A 66 11.70 3.07 -2.98
CA LEU A 66 10.74 3.90 -3.70
C LEU A 66 10.42 5.17 -2.92
N ARG A 67 10.00 5.02 -1.64
CA ARG A 67 9.63 6.14 -0.78
C ARG A 67 10.73 7.18 -0.68
N GLN A 68 11.98 6.73 -0.49
CA GLN A 68 13.14 7.61 -0.45
C GLN A 68 13.34 8.35 -1.79
N ARG A 69 13.27 7.63 -2.91
CA ARG A 69 13.51 8.18 -4.25
C ARG A 69 12.47 9.20 -4.66
N VAL A 70 11.17 8.91 -4.47
CA VAL A 70 10.10 9.84 -4.83
C VAL A 70 10.09 11.06 -3.93
N THR A 71 10.38 10.91 -2.62
CA THR A 71 10.52 12.04 -1.68
C THR A 71 11.69 12.96 -2.08
N GLN A 72 12.84 12.40 -2.45
CA GLN A 72 13.99 13.20 -2.90
C GLN A 72 13.70 13.93 -4.20
N ASP A 73 13.07 13.27 -5.16
CA ASP A 73 12.76 13.87 -6.46
C ASP A 73 11.74 15.03 -6.31
N ILE A 74 10.65 14.80 -5.60
CA ILE A 74 9.61 15.81 -5.46
C ILE A 74 10.09 17.03 -4.65
N ALA A 75 10.85 16.81 -3.59
CA ALA A 75 11.43 17.89 -2.78
C ALA A 75 12.45 18.73 -3.57
N ALA A 76 13.18 18.11 -4.48
CA ALA A 76 14.11 18.80 -5.38
C ALA A 76 13.42 19.44 -6.60
N LYS A 77 12.11 19.21 -6.80
CA LYS A 77 11.38 19.55 -8.04
C LYS A 77 12.07 19.00 -9.28
N GLY A 78 12.58 17.73 -9.14
CA GLY A 78 13.55 17.13 -10.06
C GLY A 78 12.96 16.70 -11.39
N GLY A 79 11.68 16.32 -11.46
CA GLY A 79 11.02 15.86 -12.67
C GLY A 79 11.62 14.58 -13.26
N GLN A 80 12.20 13.71 -12.42
CA GLN A 80 12.68 12.39 -12.87
C GLN A 80 11.53 11.46 -13.21
N PHE A 81 10.37 11.67 -12.60
CA PHE A 81 9.19 10.85 -12.74
C PHE A 81 8.00 11.68 -13.19
N ASP A 82 7.20 11.13 -14.10
CA ASP A 82 5.94 11.72 -14.57
C ASP A 82 4.75 11.16 -13.80
N VAL A 83 4.87 9.91 -13.32
CA VAL A 83 3.90 9.28 -12.43
C VAL A 83 4.64 8.66 -11.24
N MET A 84 4.15 8.94 -10.05
CA MET A 84 4.67 8.38 -8.79
C MET A 84 3.60 7.53 -8.12
N THR A 85 3.99 6.34 -7.67
CA THR A 85 3.17 5.53 -6.77
C THR A 85 3.43 5.99 -5.34
N ILE A 86 2.43 6.64 -4.73
CA ILE A 86 2.45 7.21 -3.38
C ILE A 86 1.16 6.83 -2.65
N GLY A 87 0.96 7.29 -1.44
CA GLY A 87 -0.23 6.93 -0.67
C GLY A 87 -0.85 8.06 0.14
N THR A 88 -1.75 7.67 1.02
CA THR A 88 -2.55 8.57 1.87
C THR A 88 -1.71 9.34 2.91
N TYR A 89 -0.44 9.01 3.08
CA TYR A 89 0.51 9.79 3.88
C TYR A 89 1.10 10.96 3.08
N GLU A 90 1.62 10.69 1.88
CA GLU A 90 2.31 11.68 1.07
C GLU A 90 1.35 12.71 0.47
N VAL A 91 0.17 12.29 0.03
CA VAL A 91 -0.78 13.14 -0.70
C VAL A 91 -1.21 14.38 0.07
N PRO A 92 -1.65 14.33 1.34
CA PRO A 92 -2.02 15.52 2.08
C PRO A 92 -0.84 16.50 2.26
N ILE A 93 0.37 15.97 2.50
CA ILE A 93 1.57 16.77 2.74
C ILE A 93 2.02 17.46 1.45
N TRP A 94 2.10 16.72 0.35
CA TRP A 94 2.62 17.25 -0.92
C TRP A 94 1.57 18.05 -1.71
N GLY A 95 0.30 17.66 -1.60
CA GLY A 95 -0.81 18.42 -2.19
C GLY A 95 -0.95 19.81 -1.58
N ALA A 96 -0.82 19.94 -0.25
CA ALA A 96 -0.85 21.23 0.44
C ALA A 96 0.31 22.18 0.07
N GLN A 97 1.37 21.65 -0.54
CA GLN A 97 2.54 22.41 -0.99
C GLN A 97 2.54 22.68 -2.50
N ASP A 98 1.46 22.35 -3.20
CA ASP A 98 1.36 22.43 -4.66
C ASP A 98 2.46 21.63 -5.41
N TRP A 99 2.90 20.51 -4.80
CA TRP A 99 3.92 19.65 -5.42
C TRP A 99 3.31 18.59 -6.33
N LEU A 100 2.00 18.39 -6.26
CA LEU A 100 1.25 17.45 -7.08
C LEU A 100 0.29 18.17 -8.02
N VAL A 101 0.03 17.57 -9.17
CA VAL A 101 -0.98 18.04 -10.12
C VAL A 101 -2.37 17.59 -9.66
N SER A 102 -3.36 18.51 -9.69
CA SER A 102 -4.76 18.13 -9.45
C SER A 102 -5.27 17.20 -10.55
N LEU A 103 -6.06 16.20 -10.14
CA LEU A 103 -6.71 15.22 -11.01
C LEU A 103 -8.22 15.47 -11.16
N ASP A 104 -8.72 16.66 -10.79
CA ASP A 104 -10.15 16.98 -10.88
C ASP A 104 -10.66 17.14 -12.32
N ASP A 105 -9.76 17.31 -13.27
CA ASP A 105 -10.03 17.40 -14.70
C ASP A 105 -9.91 16.05 -15.44
N LEU A 106 -9.77 14.92 -14.72
CA LEU A 106 -9.90 13.59 -15.33
C LEU A 106 -11.27 13.43 -15.99
N PRO A 107 -11.40 12.59 -17.05
CA PRO A 107 -12.65 12.38 -17.76
C PRO A 107 -13.82 12.06 -16.81
N ALA A 108 -15.01 12.58 -17.08
CA ALA A 108 -16.18 12.37 -16.22
C ALA A 108 -16.54 10.89 -16.03
N GLU A 109 -16.29 10.07 -17.06
CA GLU A 109 -16.49 8.62 -17.04
C GLU A 109 -15.53 7.88 -16.08
N TRP A 110 -14.42 8.52 -15.68
CA TRP A 110 -13.53 7.98 -14.65
C TRP A 110 -14.25 7.90 -13.29
N ASP A 111 -15.26 8.75 -13.06
CA ASP A 111 -16.20 8.68 -11.95
C ASP A 111 -15.51 8.78 -10.57
N LYS A 112 -15.07 10.00 -10.24
CA LYS A 112 -14.45 10.32 -8.95
C LYS A 112 -15.35 9.99 -7.74
N ASP A 113 -16.67 10.09 -7.91
CA ASP A 113 -17.61 9.90 -6.82
C ASP A 113 -17.83 8.44 -6.45
N ASP A 114 -17.47 7.51 -7.34
CA ASP A 114 -17.48 6.07 -7.08
C ASP A 114 -16.34 5.60 -6.16
N ILE A 115 -15.31 6.43 -5.92
CA ILE A 115 -14.22 6.08 -4.99
C ILE A 115 -14.78 5.97 -3.57
N LEU A 116 -14.39 4.90 -2.85
CA LEU A 116 -14.74 4.71 -1.44
C LEU A 116 -14.43 5.98 -0.64
N PRO A 117 -15.40 6.53 0.14
CA PRO A 117 -15.23 7.83 0.80
C PRO A 117 -14.00 7.92 1.71
N ALA A 118 -13.69 6.84 2.46
CA ALA A 118 -12.52 6.79 3.34
C ALA A 118 -11.20 6.90 2.56
N ILE A 119 -11.10 6.26 1.39
CA ILE A 119 -9.94 6.32 0.50
C ILE A 119 -9.85 7.70 -0.15
N ARG A 120 -10.96 8.20 -0.72
CA ARG A 120 -11.01 9.53 -1.36
C ARG A 120 -10.60 10.64 -0.40
N GLY A 121 -11.05 10.56 0.86
CA GLY A 121 -10.69 11.54 1.88
C GLY A 121 -9.19 11.69 2.10
N GLY A 122 -8.45 10.58 2.13
CA GLY A 122 -6.98 10.58 2.27
C GLY A 122 -6.20 11.04 1.03
N LEU A 123 -6.88 11.21 -0.12
CA LEU A 123 -6.27 11.61 -1.40
C LEU A 123 -6.72 13.00 -1.86
N THR A 124 -7.45 13.72 -1.00
CA THR A 124 -8.05 15.02 -1.30
C THR A 124 -7.52 16.08 -0.33
N VAL A 125 -7.11 17.23 -0.88
CA VAL A 125 -6.67 18.41 -0.11
C VAL A 125 -7.47 19.62 -0.60
N ASP A 126 -8.09 20.35 0.32
CA ASP A 126 -8.91 21.54 0.03
C ASP A 126 -9.96 21.31 -1.09
N GLY A 127 -10.52 20.10 -1.14
CA GLY A 127 -11.54 19.69 -2.10
C GLY A 127 -11.02 19.20 -3.44
N ASN A 128 -9.71 19.28 -3.70
CA ASN A 128 -9.07 18.81 -4.93
C ASN A 128 -8.45 17.42 -4.73
N LEU A 129 -8.66 16.52 -5.71
CA LEU A 129 -8.05 15.20 -5.74
C LEU A 129 -6.63 15.29 -6.32
N TYR A 130 -5.62 14.77 -5.61
CA TYR A 130 -4.22 14.84 -6.04
C TYR A 130 -3.60 13.48 -6.39
N ALA A 131 -4.29 12.38 -6.10
CA ALA A 131 -3.87 11.05 -6.54
C ALA A 131 -5.08 10.17 -6.83
N ALA A 132 -4.94 9.29 -7.81
CA ALA A 132 -5.95 8.32 -8.18
C ALA A 132 -5.64 6.97 -7.50
N PRO A 133 -6.56 6.40 -6.70
CA PRO A 133 -6.28 5.15 -6.00
C PRO A 133 -6.18 3.98 -6.99
N PHE A 134 -5.06 3.28 -6.94
CA PHE A 134 -4.86 2.07 -7.73
C PHE A 134 -5.37 0.83 -6.98
N TYR A 135 -5.02 0.69 -5.70
CA TYR A 135 -5.73 -0.19 -4.77
C TYR A 135 -5.74 0.40 -3.36
N GLY A 136 -6.84 0.14 -2.65
CA GLY A 136 -7.00 0.50 -1.24
C GLY A 136 -6.99 -0.74 -0.36
N GLU A 137 -6.50 -0.60 0.85
CA GLU A 137 -6.32 -1.71 1.77
C GLU A 137 -6.50 -1.31 3.23
N SER A 138 -6.84 -2.29 4.02
CA SER A 138 -6.64 -2.31 5.47
C SER A 138 -5.71 -3.48 5.80
N SER A 139 -5.66 -3.91 7.06
CA SER A 139 -5.06 -5.18 7.43
C SER A 139 -6.10 -6.13 8.00
N MET A 140 -5.80 -7.44 7.88
CA MET A 140 -6.63 -8.52 8.40
C MET A 140 -5.77 -9.71 8.77
N VAL A 141 -6.35 -10.66 9.48
CA VAL A 141 -5.75 -11.97 9.75
C VAL A 141 -5.99 -12.89 8.56
N MET A 142 -4.94 -13.36 7.95
CA MET A 142 -4.93 -14.50 7.02
C MET A 142 -4.43 -15.72 7.76
N TYR A 143 -5.18 -16.82 7.81
CA TYR A 143 -4.83 -17.98 8.62
C TYR A 143 -5.08 -19.31 7.93
N ARG A 144 -4.39 -20.35 8.37
CA ARG A 144 -4.49 -21.73 7.90
C ARG A 144 -5.62 -22.45 8.61
N LYS A 145 -6.76 -22.61 7.92
CA LYS A 145 -7.95 -23.33 8.41
C LYS A 145 -7.63 -24.79 8.80
N ASP A 146 -6.80 -25.45 8.03
CA ASP A 146 -6.41 -26.84 8.27
C ASP A 146 -5.55 -26.98 9.54
N LEU A 147 -4.63 -26.06 9.81
CA LEU A 147 -3.84 -26.08 11.05
C LEU A 147 -4.69 -25.77 12.27
N MET A 148 -5.63 -24.80 12.19
CA MET A 148 -6.60 -24.51 13.24
C MET A 148 -7.47 -25.74 13.55
N ALA A 149 -8.02 -26.37 12.50
CA ALA A 149 -8.83 -27.59 12.67
C ALA A 149 -8.04 -28.74 13.29
N ASN A 150 -6.78 -28.94 12.90
CA ASN A 150 -5.89 -29.94 13.47
C ASN A 150 -5.61 -29.70 14.98
N ALA A 151 -5.60 -28.44 15.40
CA ALA A 151 -5.46 -28.02 16.78
C ALA A 151 -6.80 -28.07 17.57
N GLY A 152 -7.93 -28.40 16.90
CA GLY A 152 -9.25 -28.40 17.51
C GLY A 152 -9.76 -26.97 17.84
N MET A 153 -9.29 -25.98 17.13
CA MET A 153 -9.60 -24.57 17.32
C MET A 153 -10.37 -23.99 16.13
N GLU A 154 -11.12 -22.94 16.38
CA GLU A 154 -11.74 -22.09 15.35
C GLU A 154 -11.27 -20.65 15.51
N MET A 155 -11.04 -19.95 14.39
CA MET A 155 -10.68 -18.53 14.41
C MET A 155 -11.97 -17.70 14.53
N PRO A 156 -12.10 -16.85 15.56
CA PRO A 156 -13.21 -15.91 15.62
C PRO A 156 -13.16 -14.92 14.43
N GLU A 157 -14.31 -14.45 14.00
CA GLU A 157 -14.37 -13.40 12.94
C GLU A 157 -13.65 -12.11 13.35
N ALA A 158 -13.68 -11.81 14.66
CA ALA A 158 -13.10 -10.60 15.25
C ALA A 158 -12.23 -10.97 16.47
N PRO A 159 -11.04 -11.55 16.25
CA PRO A 159 -10.20 -12.07 17.32
C PRO A 159 -9.61 -10.97 18.21
N THR A 160 -9.21 -11.39 19.41
CA THR A 160 -8.34 -10.62 20.31
C THR A 160 -6.87 -11.04 20.14
N TRP A 161 -5.92 -10.21 20.62
CA TRP A 161 -4.49 -10.58 20.63
C TRP A 161 -4.21 -11.84 21.45
N ASP A 162 -4.96 -12.09 22.53
CA ASP A 162 -4.85 -13.32 23.29
C ASP A 162 -5.27 -14.58 22.50
N GLU A 163 -6.30 -14.46 21.68
CA GLU A 163 -6.74 -15.55 20.79
C GLU A 163 -5.72 -15.78 19.66
N ILE A 164 -5.14 -14.71 19.12
CA ILE A 164 -4.04 -14.79 18.16
C ILE A 164 -2.83 -15.50 18.77
N ALA A 165 -2.43 -15.17 20.00
CA ALA A 165 -1.31 -15.81 20.65
C ALA A 165 -1.54 -17.32 20.86
N LYS A 166 -2.73 -17.72 21.34
CA LYS A 166 -3.12 -19.12 21.50
C LYS A 166 -3.13 -19.86 20.15
N ALA A 167 -3.64 -19.24 19.10
CA ALA A 167 -3.65 -19.82 17.76
C ALA A 167 -2.22 -19.96 17.21
N ALA A 168 -1.35 -18.95 17.41
CA ALA A 168 0.04 -19.00 17.00
C ALA A 168 0.79 -20.17 17.69
N GLU A 169 0.62 -20.33 19.00
CA GLU A 169 1.18 -21.46 19.76
C GLU A 169 0.71 -22.79 19.17
N ALA A 170 -0.60 -22.95 19.01
CA ALA A 170 -1.23 -24.20 18.57
C ALA A 170 -0.85 -24.61 17.14
N MET A 171 -0.60 -23.65 16.25
CA MET A 171 -0.21 -23.92 14.88
C MET A 171 1.31 -24.06 14.67
N THR A 172 2.13 -23.76 15.67
CA THR A 172 3.59 -23.83 15.56
C THR A 172 4.07 -25.29 15.56
N ASP A 173 4.78 -25.67 14.50
CA ASP A 173 5.50 -26.95 14.39
C ASP A 173 6.90 -26.68 13.77
N LYS A 174 7.84 -26.31 14.64
CA LYS A 174 9.21 -25.94 14.21
C LYS A 174 9.96 -27.12 13.59
N GLU A 175 9.60 -28.36 13.89
CA GLU A 175 10.21 -29.54 13.28
C GLU A 175 9.82 -29.68 11.81
N LYS A 176 8.59 -29.28 11.46
CA LYS A 176 8.12 -29.20 10.08
C LYS A 176 8.44 -27.86 9.40
N GLY A 177 9.05 -26.93 10.12
CA GLY A 177 9.33 -25.57 9.64
C GLY A 177 8.06 -24.75 9.46
N ILE A 178 7.05 -24.98 10.30
CA ILE A 178 5.80 -24.20 10.36
C ILE A 178 5.89 -23.26 11.57
N TYR A 179 5.77 -21.98 11.31
CA TYR A 179 5.74 -20.91 12.31
C TYR A 179 4.31 -20.44 12.51
N GLY A 180 3.87 -20.30 13.76
CA GLY A 180 2.47 -19.99 14.06
C GLY A 180 2.00 -18.65 13.52
N ILE A 181 2.93 -17.67 13.45
CA ILE A 181 2.61 -16.34 12.97
C ILE A 181 3.79 -15.73 12.21
N CYS A 182 3.51 -14.98 11.15
CA CYS A 182 4.45 -14.11 10.44
C CYS A 182 3.96 -12.67 10.52
N LEU A 183 4.84 -11.75 10.92
CA LEU A 183 4.58 -10.31 10.98
C LEU A 183 5.77 -9.56 10.39
N ARG A 184 5.56 -8.30 9.98
CA ARG A 184 6.65 -7.47 9.46
C ARG A 184 7.62 -7.11 10.58
N GLY A 185 8.89 -7.46 10.40
CA GLY A 185 9.99 -7.11 11.32
C GLY A 185 11.06 -6.22 10.69
N LYS A 186 11.06 -6.10 9.35
CA LYS A 186 11.97 -5.26 8.59
C LYS A 186 11.74 -3.78 8.93
N ALA A 187 12.81 -3.07 9.26
CA ALA A 187 12.74 -1.68 9.64
C ALA A 187 12.25 -0.78 8.49
N GLY A 188 11.34 0.13 8.80
CA GLY A 188 10.80 1.11 7.87
C GLY A 188 9.43 1.62 8.33
N TRP A 189 9.12 2.86 8.03
CA TRP A 189 7.84 3.42 8.43
C TRP A 189 6.64 2.70 7.76
N GLY A 190 6.78 2.29 6.50
CA GLY A 190 5.79 1.51 5.76
C GLY A 190 5.92 0.00 5.98
N GLU A 191 6.93 -0.47 6.68
CA GLU A 191 7.19 -1.87 7.01
C GLU A 191 6.77 -2.21 8.45
N ASN A 192 7.72 -2.45 9.37
CA ASN A 192 7.38 -2.82 10.73
C ASN A 192 6.56 -1.76 11.46
N MET A 193 6.81 -0.46 11.20
CA MET A 193 6.09 0.59 11.91
C MET A 193 4.66 0.79 11.43
N ALA A 194 4.32 0.49 10.19
CA ALA A 194 2.92 0.44 9.76
C ALA A 194 2.13 -0.60 10.57
N PHE A 195 2.70 -1.80 10.73
CA PHE A 195 2.09 -2.84 11.55
C PHE A 195 2.05 -2.47 13.04
N LEU A 196 3.18 -2.05 13.62
CA LEU A 196 3.30 -1.76 15.05
C LEU A 196 2.48 -0.55 15.48
N SER A 197 2.36 0.50 14.65
CA SER A 197 1.49 1.64 14.93
C SER A 197 0.02 1.22 14.98
N ALA A 198 -0.43 0.41 14.01
CA ALA A 198 -1.79 -0.10 14.01
C ALA A 198 -2.05 -1.04 15.21
N MET A 199 -1.10 -1.91 15.53
CA MET A 199 -1.16 -2.76 16.73
C MET A 199 -1.24 -1.91 18.00
N ALA A 200 -0.39 -0.89 18.15
CA ALA A 200 -0.32 0.00 19.29
C ALA A 200 -1.65 0.73 19.55
N ASN A 201 -2.33 1.18 18.49
CA ASN A 201 -3.65 1.77 18.59
C ASN A 201 -4.67 0.82 19.27
N SER A 202 -4.58 -0.49 19.02
CA SER A 202 -5.47 -1.49 19.63
C SER A 202 -5.16 -1.72 21.11
N TYR A 203 -3.98 -1.34 21.59
CA TYR A 203 -3.59 -1.33 22.99
C TYR A 203 -3.87 0.01 23.69
N GLY A 204 -4.38 1.00 22.98
CA GLY A 204 -4.61 2.35 23.50
C GLY A 204 -3.38 3.25 23.45
N ALA A 205 -2.26 2.76 22.92
CA ALA A 205 -1.07 3.58 22.74
C ALA A 205 -1.27 4.64 21.65
N ARG A 206 -0.49 5.69 21.72
CA ARG A 206 -0.45 6.78 20.73
C ARG A 206 0.99 7.24 20.49
N TRP A 207 1.23 7.83 19.31
CA TRP A 207 2.55 8.39 19.00
C TRP A 207 2.85 9.64 19.83
N PHE A 208 1.85 10.52 19.93
CA PHE A 208 1.94 11.82 20.60
C PHE A 208 0.70 12.07 21.45
N ASP A 209 0.86 12.78 22.55
CA ASP A 209 -0.26 13.38 23.28
C ASP A 209 -0.76 14.65 22.59
N GLU A 210 -1.77 15.31 23.17
CA GLU A 210 -2.37 16.52 22.60
C GLU A 210 -1.38 17.71 22.55
N ASP A 211 -0.30 17.66 23.33
CA ASP A 211 0.79 18.64 23.35
C ASP A 211 1.97 18.24 22.43
N TRP A 212 1.78 17.26 21.54
CA TRP A 212 2.80 16.69 20.62
C TRP A 212 4.01 16.05 21.32
N LYS A 213 3.88 15.65 22.59
CA LYS A 213 4.95 14.91 23.27
C LYS A 213 4.91 13.44 22.91
N PRO A 214 6.03 12.84 22.54
CA PRO A 214 6.11 11.40 22.26
C PRO A 214 5.66 10.56 23.46
N GLN A 215 5.04 9.41 23.19
CA GLN A 215 4.42 8.58 24.22
C GLN A 215 4.99 7.13 24.25
N PHE A 216 6.24 6.91 23.82
CA PHE A 216 6.84 5.59 23.81
C PHE A 216 7.21 5.03 25.18
N ASP A 217 7.27 5.86 26.21
CA ASP A 217 7.56 5.49 27.59
C ASP A 217 6.32 5.07 28.41
N THR A 218 5.17 4.86 27.72
CA THR A 218 3.91 4.46 28.35
C THR A 218 3.77 2.94 28.48
N GLU A 219 2.87 2.51 29.40
CA GLU A 219 2.57 1.10 29.60
C GLU A 219 1.93 0.46 28.37
N GLU A 220 1.15 1.22 27.58
CA GLU A 220 0.47 0.76 26.37
C GLU A 220 1.48 0.42 25.25
N TRP A 221 2.50 1.25 25.05
CA TRP A 221 3.59 0.94 24.12
C TRP A 221 4.42 -0.25 24.60
N ALA A 222 4.73 -0.31 25.90
CA ALA A 222 5.44 -1.46 26.48
C ALA A 222 4.66 -2.75 26.31
N ALA A 223 3.34 -2.75 26.56
CA ALA A 223 2.48 -3.90 26.36
C ALA A 223 2.43 -4.33 24.87
N THR A 224 2.28 -3.36 23.97
CA THR A 224 2.29 -3.59 22.52
C THR A 224 3.58 -4.29 22.08
N LEU A 225 4.73 -3.69 22.42
CA LEU A 225 6.02 -4.19 21.94
C LEU A 225 6.39 -5.54 22.58
N ASN A 226 6.07 -5.74 23.87
CA ASN A 226 6.26 -7.04 24.53
C ASN A 226 5.41 -8.14 23.87
N THR A 227 4.11 -7.88 23.59
CA THR A 227 3.25 -8.88 22.91
C THR A 227 3.80 -9.20 21.52
N TYR A 228 4.21 -8.19 20.75
CA TYR A 228 4.82 -8.40 19.44
C TYR A 228 6.10 -9.24 19.53
N MET A 229 7.00 -8.95 20.47
CA MET A 229 8.23 -9.71 20.68
C MET A 229 7.95 -11.14 21.13
N ASP A 230 6.97 -11.34 22.01
CA ASP A 230 6.57 -12.69 22.46
C ASP A 230 6.03 -13.53 21.31
N LEU A 231 5.17 -12.96 20.49
CA LEU A 231 4.64 -13.63 19.28
C LEU A 231 5.78 -14.03 18.33
N MET A 232 6.66 -13.07 18.00
CA MET A 232 7.70 -13.29 17.01
C MET A 232 8.82 -14.20 17.50
N ASN A 233 9.26 -14.06 18.75
CA ASN A 233 10.33 -14.89 19.31
C ASN A 233 9.89 -16.34 19.57
N ASN A 234 8.65 -16.55 20.00
CA ASN A 234 8.15 -17.87 20.32
C ASN A 234 7.58 -18.60 19.10
N TYR A 235 6.89 -17.90 18.21
CA TYR A 235 6.07 -18.48 17.14
C TYR A 235 6.40 -17.96 15.74
N GLY A 236 7.24 -16.94 15.62
CA GLY A 236 7.67 -16.35 14.34
C GLY A 236 8.83 -17.10 13.68
N PRO A 237 9.08 -16.84 12.38
CA PRO A 237 10.19 -17.44 11.64
C PRO A 237 11.55 -16.87 12.08
N PRO A 238 12.64 -17.63 11.97
CA PRO A 238 13.98 -17.12 12.23
C PRO A 238 14.32 -16.00 11.22
N GLY A 239 15.02 -14.96 11.67
CA GLY A 239 15.39 -13.83 10.84
C GLY A 239 14.23 -12.88 10.53
N ALA A 240 13.14 -12.95 11.27
CA ALA A 240 11.95 -12.14 11.07
C ALA A 240 12.21 -10.62 11.05
N SER A 241 13.29 -10.14 11.72
CA SER A 241 13.70 -8.73 11.69
C SER A 241 14.09 -8.20 10.30
N THR A 242 14.20 -9.08 9.30
CA THR A 242 14.47 -8.71 7.90
C THR A 242 13.29 -8.94 6.97
N ASN A 243 12.17 -9.49 7.49
CA ASN A 243 11.00 -9.79 6.70
C ASN A 243 10.04 -8.60 6.62
N GLY A 244 9.77 -8.13 5.42
CA GLY A 244 8.71 -7.19 5.09
C GLY A 244 7.50 -7.90 4.48
N PHE A 245 6.71 -7.16 3.69
CA PHE A 245 5.52 -7.70 3.03
C PHE A 245 5.83 -8.88 2.10
N ASN A 246 6.76 -8.72 1.17
CA ASN A 246 7.05 -9.72 0.14
C ASN A 246 7.66 -11.01 0.71
N GLU A 247 8.53 -10.90 1.72
CA GLU A 247 9.12 -12.05 2.39
C GLU A 247 8.05 -12.86 3.14
N ASN A 248 7.15 -12.19 3.88
CA ASN A 248 6.06 -12.86 4.60
C ASN A 248 5.02 -13.44 3.65
N LEU A 249 4.68 -12.78 2.54
CA LEU A 249 3.84 -13.33 1.48
C LEU A 249 4.41 -14.65 0.97
N SER A 250 5.70 -14.66 0.63
CA SER A 250 6.38 -15.87 0.15
C SER A 250 6.38 -16.99 1.19
N LEU A 251 6.63 -16.68 2.47
CA LEU A 251 6.58 -17.65 3.55
C LEU A 251 5.18 -18.25 3.73
N PHE A 252 4.13 -17.43 3.67
CA PHE A 252 2.76 -17.89 3.80
C PHE A 252 2.34 -18.78 2.62
N GLN A 253 2.62 -18.36 1.38
CA GLN A 253 2.36 -19.13 0.15
C GLN A 253 3.05 -20.50 0.17
N GLN A 254 4.24 -20.59 0.76
CA GLN A 254 4.98 -21.84 0.94
C GLN A 254 4.46 -22.70 2.12
N GLY A 255 3.42 -22.26 2.83
CA GLY A 255 2.87 -22.97 3.98
C GLY A 255 3.73 -22.91 5.23
N LYS A 256 4.68 -21.96 5.31
CA LYS A 256 5.57 -21.78 6.47
C LYS A 256 4.97 -20.98 7.61
N CYS A 257 3.89 -20.23 7.35
CA CYS A 257 3.17 -19.44 8.34
C CYS A 257 1.81 -20.06 8.64
N GLY A 258 1.45 -20.20 9.91
CA GLY A 258 0.10 -20.56 10.36
C GLY A 258 -0.87 -19.39 10.23
N MET A 259 -0.40 -18.18 10.55
CA MET A 259 -1.10 -16.91 10.38
C MET A 259 -0.16 -15.84 9.82
N TRP A 260 -0.76 -14.88 9.14
CA TRP A 260 -0.13 -13.64 8.72
C TRP A 260 -1.12 -12.49 8.89
N ILE A 261 -0.76 -11.47 9.65
CA ILE A 261 -1.58 -10.27 9.83
C ILE A 261 -0.94 -9.18 9.02
N ASP A 262 -1.57 -8.81 7.93
CA ASP A 262 -1.02 -7.86 6.96
C ASP A 262 -2.11 -7.31 6.03
N ALA A 263 -1.69 -6.55 5.03
CA ALA A 263 -2.51 -5.89 4.04
C ALA A 263 -3.56 -6.80 3.40
N THR A 264 -4.79 -6.32 3.33
CA THR A 264 -5.92 -7.08 2.74
C THR A 264 -5.70 -7.42 1.27
N VAL A 265 -4.88 -6.66 0.54
CA VAL A 265 -4.51 -6.95 -0.85
C VAL A 265 -3.81 -8.31 -1.01
N ALA A 266 -3.11 -8.78 0.03
CA ALA A 266 -2.42 -10.07 0.01
C ALA A 266 -3.37 -11.26 -0.19
N ALA A 267 -4.67 -11.11 0.09
CA ALA A 267 -5.65 -12.18 0.00
C ALA A 267 -5.71 -12.82 -1.39
N SER A 268 -5.63 -12.04 -2.45
CA SER A 268 -5.61 -12.54 -3.83
C SER A 268 -4.41 -13.45 -4.09
N PHE A 269 -3.24 -13.09 -3.56
CA PHE A 269 -2.00 -13.83 -3.77
C PHE A 269 -1.92 -15.10 -2.92
N VAL A 270 -2.40 -15.08 -1.67
CA VAL A 270 -2.36 -16.27 -0.81
C VAL A 270 -3.43 -17.29 -1.17
N THR A 271 -4.49 -16.88 -1.88
CA THR A 271 -5.55 -17.77 -2.39
C THR A 271 -5.37 -18.16 -3.86
N ASN A 272 -4.32 -17.67 -4.54
CA ASN A 272 -4.03 -18.06 -5.91
C ASN A 272 -3.37 -19.45 -5.94
N PRO A 273 -4.02 -20.50 -6.49
CA PRO A 273 -3.46 -21.85 -6.51
C PRO A 273 -2.22 -22.00 -7.41
N THR A 274 -1.93 -21.01 -8.27
CA THR A 274 -0.71 -21.00 -9.08
C THR A 274 0.52 -20.69 -8.24
N ASP A 275 0.39 -19.81 -7.24
CA ASP A 275 1.50 -19.25 -6.49
C ASP A 275 1.55 -19.77 -5.04
N SER A 276 0.39 -20.19 -4.50
CA SER A 276 0.24 -20.60 -3.10
C SER A 276 -0.05 -22.08 -2.96
N THR A 277 0.83 -22.79 -2.24
CA THR A 277 0.64 -24.21 -1.91
C THR A 277 -0.47 -24.45 -0.89
N VAL A 278 -1.00 -23.38 -0.29
CA VAL A 278 -2.00 -23.40 0.78
C VAL A 278 -3.31 -22.70 0.41
N ALA A 279 -3.48 -22.33 -0.84
CA ALA A 279 -4.59 -21.51 -1.36
C ALA A 279 -5.98 -21.96 -0.88
N GLU A 280 -6.27 -23.28 -0.88
CA GLU A 280 -7.57 -23.82 -0.49
C GLU A 280 -7.80 -23.80 1.05
N HIS A 281 -6.73 -23.59 1.82
CA HIS A 281 -6.75 -23.64 3.28
C HIS A 281 -6.78 -22.27 3.96
N VAL A 282 -6.80 -21.18 3.17
CA VAL A 282 -6.77 -19.81 3.73
C VAL A 282 -8.15 -19.42 4.28
N GLY A 283 -8.16 -18.90 5.48
CA GLY A 283 -9.30 -18.22 6.10
C GLY A 283 -8.95 -16.77 6.43
N PHE A 284 -9.96 -15.96 6.67
CA PHE A 284 -9.84 -14.54 6.92
C PHE A 284 -10.59 -14.14 8.19
N ALA A 285 -10.04 -13.21 8.96
CA ALA A 285 -10.66 -12.61 10.12
C ALA A 285 -10.24 -11.14 10.22
N LEU A 286 -10.99 -10.32 10.93
CA LEU A 286 -10.63 -8.93 11.21
C LEU A 286 -9.30 -8.87 11.95
N ALA A 287 -8.58 -7.76 11.81
CA ALA A 287 -7.39 -7.51 12.62
C ALA A 287 -7.75 -7.55 14.12
N PRO A 288 -6.84 -8.04 15.00
CA PRO A 288 -7.15 -8.21 16.42
C PRO A 288 -7.38 -6.90 17.16
N ASP A 289 -8.11 -6.97 18.26
CA ASP A 289 -8.16 -5.90 19.26
C ASP A 289 -7.69 -6.40 20.65
N ASN A 290 -7.57 -5.45 21.59
CA ASN A 290 -7.21 -5.76 22.98
C ASN A 290 -8.39 -5.50 23.93
N GLY A 291 -9.63 -5.62 23.45
CA GLY A 291 -10.83 -5.40 24.23
C GLY A 291 -11.19 -3.91 24.44
N LEU A 292 -10.51 -3.00 23.76
CA LEU A 292 -10.73 -1.54 23.85
C LEU A 292 -11.65 -0.99 22.75
N GLY A 293 -12.13 -1.85 21.84
CA GLY A 293 -12.95 -1.45 20.71
C GLY A 293 -12.17 -0.75 19.59
N LYS A 294 -10.84 -0.81 19.64
CA LYS A 294 -9.92 -0.37 18.60
C LYS A 294 -9.14 -1.57 18.07
N ARG A 295 -9.14 -1.76 16.75
CA ARG A 295 -8.47 -2.89 16.12
C ARG A 295 -7.08 -2.52 15.63
N GLY A 296 -6.21 -3.51 15.53
CA GLY A 296 -4.86 -3.36 14.97
C GLY A 296 -4.86 -3.34 13.44
N ASN A 297 -5.84 -2.68 12.82
CA ASN A 297 -5.93 -2.53 11.38
C ASN A 297 -5.56 -1.10 10.95
N TRP A 298 -5.15 -0.95 9.70
CA TRP A 298 -4.78 0.33 9.10
C TRP A 298 -5.73 0.77 7.98
N LEU A 299 -5.47 1.92 7.39
CA LEU A 299 -6.09 2.39 6.15
C LEU A 299 -5.01 2.94 5.23
N TRP A 300 -4.88 2.36 4.06
CA TRP A 300 -3.92 2.78 3.06
C TRP A 300 -4.52 2.72 1.65
N ALA A 301 -4.04 3.57 0.77
CA ALA A 301 -4.26 3.42 -0.67
C ALA A 301 -2.93 3.70 -1.39
N TRP A 302 -2.44 2.70 -2.11
CA TRP A 302 -1.43 2.95 -3.11
C TRP A 302 -2.09 3.62 -4.30
N SER A 303 -1.58 4.77 -4.66
CA SER A 303 -2.23 5.69 -5.60
C SER A 303 -1.22 6.22 -6.60
N LEU A 304 -1.69 6.56 -7.78
CA LEU A 304 -0.89 7.18 -8.83
C LEU A 304 -1.07 8.69 -8.79
N ALA A 305 0.02 9.41 -8.63
CA ALA A 305 0.05 10.87 -8.60
C ALA A 305 1.03 11.41 -9.65
N ILE A 306 0.81 12.63 -10.07
CA ILE A 306 1.63 13.33 -11.05
C ILE A 306 2.34 14.46 -10.33
N PRO A 307 3.69 14.48 -10.27
CA PRO A 307 4.43 15.58 -9.69
C PRO A 307 4.28 16.83 -10.53
N ALA A 308 4.21 18.00 -9.89
CA ALA A 308 4.10 19.29 -10.58
C ALA A 308 5.30 19.63 -11.49
N GLY A 309 6.41 18.91 -11.31
CA GLY A 309 7.61 19.03 -12.14
C GLY A 309 7.61 18.18 -13.42
N SER A 310 6.56 17.37 -13.67
CA SER A 310 6.44 16.58 -14.91
C SER A 310 6.28 17.48 -16.13
N ASP A 311 6.98 17.16 -17.20
CA ASP A 311 6.84 17.81 -18.52
C ASP A 311 5.90 17.06 -19.47
N ALA A 312 5.34 15.91 -19.02
CA ALA A 312 4.41 15.04 -19.74
C ALA A 312 3.06 14.89 -19.02
N THR A 313 2.56 15.96 -18.39
CA THR A 313 1.37 15.94 -17.52
C THR A 313 0.12 15.40 -18.21
N ASP A 314 -0.14 15.75 -19.47
CA ASP A 314 -1.34 15.33 -20.21
C ASP A 314 -1.28 13.82 -20.53
N GLU A 315 -0.12 13.31 -20.91
CA GLU A 315 0.11 11.88 -21.15
C GLU A 315 0.06 11.09 -19.86
N ALA A 316 0.64 11.61 -18.77
CA ALA A 316 0.57 11.03 -17.44
C ALA A 316 -0.89 10.93 -16.95
N LYS A 317 -1.73 11.96 -17.17
CA LYS A 317 -3.16 11.91 -16.85
C LYS A 317 -3.90 10.81 -17.62
N LYS A 318 -3.59 10.62 -18.91
CA LYS A 318 -4.19 9.51 -19.70
C LYS A 318 -3.84 8.14 -19.09
N PHE A 319 -2.57 7.96 -18.70
CA PHE A 319 -2.12 6.73 -18.08
C PHE A 319 -2.77 6.51 -16.71
N VAL A 320 -2.78 7.51 -15.84
CA VAL A 320 -3.41 7.45 -14.52
C VAL A 320 -4.90 7.13 -14.64
N ALA A 321 -5.61 7.82 -15.56
CA ALA A 321 -7.02 7.55 -15.81
C ALA A 321 -7.27 6.11 -16.25
N TRP A 322 -6.46 5.56 -17.17
CA TRP A 322 -6.55 4.17 -17.61
C TRP A 322 -6.28 3.19 -16.47
N ALA A 323 -5.14 3.32 -15.78
CA ALA A 323 -4.69 2.37 -14.76
C ALA A 323 -5.63 2.28 -13.54
N THR A 324 -6.44 3.31 -13.29
CA THR A 324 -7.35 3.39 -12.13
C THR A 324 -8.83 3.41 -12.53
N SER A 325 -9.13 3.05 -13.78
CA SER A 325 -10.50 3.03 -14.34
C SER A 325 -11.26 1.74 -13.98
N LYS A 326 -12.58 1.80 -14.18
CA LYS A 326 -13.46 0.61 -14.15
C LYS A 326 -13.12 -0.36 -15.29
N GLU A 327 -12.67 0.16 -16.44
CA GLU A 327 -12.23 -0.63 -17.59
C GLU A 327 -10.97 -1.42 -17.27
N TYR A 328 -10.01 -0.83 -16.56
CA TYR A 328 -8.83 -1.57 -16.09
C TYR A 328 -9.23 -2.69 -15.11
N THR A 329 -10.15 -2.44 -14.19
CA THR A 329 -10.71 -3.46 -13.30
C THR A 329 -11.35 -4.60 -14.08
N ALA A 330 -12.14 -4.28 -15.12
CA ALA A 330 -12.74 -5.27 -16.01
C ALA A 330 -11.69 -6.06 -16.81
N LEU A 331 -10.63 -5.38 -17.29
CA LEU A 331 -9.51 -6.02 -17.99
C LEU A 331 -8.80 -7.06 -17.12
N VAL A 332 -8.52 -6.72 -15.85
CA VAL A 332 -7.94 -7.69 -14.90
C VAL A 332 -8.91 -8.84 -14.62
N ALA A 333 -10.20 -8.54 -14.41
CA ALA A 333 -11.21 -9.58 -14.16
C ALA A 333 -11.35 -10.55 -15.34
N GLU A 334 -11.25 -10.07 -16.58
CA GLU A 334 -11.31 -10.89 -17.81
C GLU A 334 -10.04 -11.73 -17.99
N SER A 335 -8.86 -11.15 -17.75
CA SER A 335 -7.58 -11.81 -18.01
C SER A 335 -7.15 -12.75 -16.88
N GLU A 336 -7.43 -12.41 -15.61
CA GLU A 336 -6.92 -13.13 -14.44
C GLU A 336 -7.99 -13.51 -13.42
N GLY A 337 -9.24 -13.10 -13.63
CA GLY A 337 -10.37 -13.40 -12.74
C GLY A 337 -10.60 -12.32 -11.65
N TRP A 338 -11.83 -12.31 -11.13
CA TRP A 338 -12.30 -11.31 -10.17
C TRP A 338 -11.52 -11.27 -8.85
N ALA A 339 -10.90 -12.38 -8.43
CA ALA A 339 -10.07 -12.40 -7.23
C ALA A 339 -8.79 -11.55 -7.35
N ASN A 340 -8.36 -11.27 -8.58
CA ASN A 340 -7.11 -10.57 -8.87
C ASN A 340 -7.30 -9.09 -9.22
N VAL A 341 -8.53 -8.57 -9.21
CA VAL A 341 -8.75 -7.12 -9.43
C VAL A 341 -8.20 -6.31 -8.26
N PRO A 342 -7.62 -5.12 -8.50
CA PRO A 342 -7.17 -4.25 -7.43
C PRO A 342 -8.32 -3.90 -6.47
N PRO A 343 -8.21 -4.23 -5.17
CA PRO A 343 -9.32 -4.05 -4.21
C PRO A 343 -9.40 -2.61 -3.70
N GLY A 344 -10.43 -2.33 -2.89
CA GLY A 344 -10.47 -1.19 -1.97
C GLY A 344 -10.59 0.19 -2.60
N THR A 345 -10.94 0.30 -3.89
CA THR A 345 -10.95 1.60 -4.56
C THR A 345 -12.35 2.15 -4.79
N ARG A 346 -13.29 1.33 -5.28
CA ARG A 346 -14.58 1.78 -5.81
C ARG A 346 -15.76 1.07 -5.15
N THR A 347 -16.82 1.83 -4.86
CA THR A 347 -18.10 1.31 -4.35
C THR A 347 -18.69 0.30 -5.33
N SER A 348 -18.68 0.62 -6.63
CA SER A 348 -19.24 -0.25 -7.68
C SER A 348 -18.53 -1.62 -7.78
N LEU A 349 -17.28 -1.74 -7.37
CA LEU A 349 -16.59 -3.02 -7.30
C LEU A 349 -17.25 -3.95 -6.28
N TYR A 350 -17.59 -3.44 -5.10
CA TYR A 350 -18.24 -4.19 -4.03
C TYR A 350 -19.75 -4.43 -4.27
N GLU A 351 -20.33 -3.73 -5.21
CA GLU A 351 -21.69 -3.96 -5.71
C GLU A 351 -21.74 -5.00 -6.84
N ASN A 352 -20.61 -5.32 -7.45
CA ASN A 352 -20.51 -6.29 -8.54
C ASN A 352 -20.77 -7.72 -8.05
N GLU A 353 -21.74 -8.42 -8.69
CA GLU A 353 -22.20 -9.74 -8.26
C GLU A 353 -21.12 -10.84 -8.41
N GLU A 354 -20.15 -10.69 -9.32
CA GLU A 354 -19.04 -11.63 -9.45
C GLU A 354 -17.96 -11.38 -8.40
N TYR A 355 -17.66 -10.10 -8.09
CA TYR A 355 -16.70 -9.76 -7.05
C TYR A 355 -17.20 -10.14 -5.64
N LYS A 356 -18.49 -10.04 -5.37
CA LYS A 356 -19.11 -10.50 -4.11
C LYS A 356 -18.90 -12.00 -3.83
N LYS A 357 -18.64 -12.80 -4.86
CA LYS A 357 -18.35 -14.25 -4.71
C LYS A 357 -16.90 -14.52 -4.27
N VAL A 358 -16.04 -13.51 -4.35
CA VAL A 358 -14.64 -13.63 -3.93
C VAL A 358 -14.58 -13.78 -2.40
N PRO A 359 -13.93 -14.83 -1.86
CA PRO A 359 -14.05 -15.19 -0.45
C PRO A 359 -13.60 -14.14 0.56
N PHE A 360 -12.76 -13.19 0.14
CA PHE A 360 -12.20 -12.15 0.99
C PHE A 360 -12.78 -10.74 0.70
N ALA A 361 -13.66 -10.59 -0.29
CA ALA A 361 -14.16 -9.28 -0.71
C ALA A 361 -14.88 -8.53 0.42
N GLU A 362 -15.82 -9.21 1.11
CA GLU A 362 -16.56 -8.63 2.23
C GLU A 362 -15.63 -8.29 3.40
N MET A 363 -14.70 -9.19 3.76
CA MET A 363 -13.75 -8.97 4.85
C MET A 363 -12.82 -7.78 4.55
N THR A 364 -12.38 -7.64 3.31
CA THR A 364 -11.57 -6.48 2.85
C THR A 364 -12.34 -5.18 3.03
N LEU A 365 -13.59 -5.12 2.57
CA LEU A 365 -14.43 -3.91 2.72
C LEU A 365 -14.70 -3.57 4.19
N ASN A 366 -15.03 -4.60 5.01
CA ASN A 366 -15.28 -4.42 6.43
C ASN A 366 -14.03 -3.92 7.16
N SER A 367 -12.84 -4.44 6.82
CA SER A 367 -11.56 -3.99 7.38
C SER A 367 -11.29 -2.52 7.02
N ILE A 368 -11.49 -2.12 5.75
CA ILE A 368 -11.34 -0.72 5.31
C ILE A 368 -12.31 0.20 6.05
N ASN A 369 -13.58 -0.17 6.13
CA ASN A 369 -14.61 0.67 6.75
C ASN A 369 -14.49 0.76 8.28
N SER A 370 -13.78 -0.15 8.92
CA SER A 370 -13.54 -0.14 10.37
C SER A 370 -12.37 0.76 10.80
N ALA A 371 -11.56 1.25 9.86
CA ALA A 371 -10.46 2.14 10.15
C ALA A 371 -10.93 3.59 10.29
N ASP A 372 -10.49 4.27 11.34
CA ASP A 372 -10.80 5.68 11.61
C ASP A 372 -9.52 6.50 11.75
N PRO A 373 -9.05 7.15 10.66
CA PRO A 373 -7.83 7.94 10.68
C PRO A 373 -7.91 9.19 11.57
N THR A 374 -9.11 9.64 11.92
CA THR A 374 -9.32 10.84 12.76
C THR A 374 -9.42 10.50 14.23
N ASN A 375 -9.62 9.22 14.56
CA ASN A 375 -9.72 8.73 15.93
C ASN A 375 -9.10 7.32 16.01
N PRO A 376 -7.77 7.19 15.78
CA PRO A 376 -7.12 5.90 15.57
C PRO A 376 -7.00 5.05 16.84
N THR A 377 -6.94 5.67 18.02
CA THR A 377 -6.78 4.99 19.31
C THR A 377 -7.85 5.46 20.32
N VAL A 378 -7.72 5.08 21.58
CA VAL A 378 -8.73 5.35 22.63
C VAL A 378 -8.71 6.81 23.04
N ASP A 379 -7.52 7.34 23.32
CA ASP A 379 -7.34 8.72 23.76
C ASP A 379 -7.23 9.69 22.56
N PRO A 380 -7.62 10.96 22.72
CA PRO A 380 -7.44 11.97 21.70
C PRO A 380 -5.99 12.12 21.26
N VAL A 381 -5.82 12.37 19.95
CA VAL A 381 -4.50 12.63 19.34
C VAL A 381 -4.54 13.91 18.52
N PRO A 382 -3.41 14.62 18.37
CA PRO A 382 -3.35 15.88 17.62
C PRO A 382 -3.18 15.67 16.11
N TYR A 383 -3.14 14.42 15.64
CA TYR A 383 -2.81 14.04 14.27
C TYR A 383 -3.92 13.23 13.59
N THR A 384 -3.86 13.13 12.27
CA THR A 384 -4.61 12.21 11.45
C THR A 384 -3.71 11.06 11.00
N GLY A 385 -4.27 9.86 10.88
CA GLY A 385 -3.59 8.64 10.42
C GLY A 385 -3.80 7.49 11.38
N VAL A 386 -3.75 6.26 10.87
CA VAL A 386 -3.87 5.04 11.68
C VAL A 386 -2.49 4.41 11.89
N GLN A 387 -1.84 4.03 10.80
CA GLN A 387 -0.49 3.44 10.82
C GLN A 387 0.64 4.45 10.62
N PHE A 388 0.29 5.72 10.51
CA PHE A 388 1.20 6.84 10.36
C PHE A 388 0.65 8.06 11.07
N VAL A 389 1.48 9.07 11.25
CA VAL A 389 1.10 10.43 11.69
C VAL A 389 1.28 11.35 10.50
N ALA A 390 0.24 12.09 10.11
CA ALA A 390 0.23 12.91 8.89
C ALA A 390 0.99 14.24 9.08
N ILE A 391 2.28 14.16 9.43
CA ILE A 391 3.23 15.29 9.51
C ILE A 391 4.48 14.99 8.68
N PRO A 392 5.18 16.01 8.15
CA PRO A 392 6.36 15.80 7.29
C PRO A 392 7.48 15.00 7.95
N GLU A 393 7.67 15.14 9.25
CA GLU A 393 8.74 14.53 10.05
C GLU A 393 8.54 13.02 10.24
N PHE A 394 7.29 12.56 10.17
CA PHE A 394 6.93 11.19 10.55
C PHE A 394 7.73 10.12 9.80
N ALA A 395 7.93 10.26 8.51
CA ALA A 395 8.65 9.24 7.72
C ALA A 395 10.09 9.03 8.22
N GLY A 396 10.76 10.10 8.61
CA GLY A 396 12.10 10.08 9.22
C GLY A 396 12.08 9.44 10.61
N ILE A 397 11.22 9.96 11.48
CA ILE A 397 11.06 9.49 12.87
C ILE A 397 10.70 8.00 12.87
N ALA A 398 9.64 7.61 12.17
CA ALA A 398 9.16 6.23 12.21
C ALA A 398 10.14 5.23 11.57
N THR A 399 10.96 5.66 10.61
CA THR A 399 12.03 4.80 10.09
C THR A 399 13.11 4.55 11.15
N GLN A 400 13.50 5.56 11.92
CA GLN A 400 14.48 5.43 13.01
C GLN A 400 13.90 4.59 14.16
N VAL A 401 12.66 4.85 14.60
CA VAL A 401 11.97 4.03 15.61
C VAL A 401 11.87 2.58 15.15
N GLY A 402 11.52 2.36 13.87
CA GLY A 402 11.46 1.02 13.26
C GLY A 402 12.79 0.28 13.30
N GLN A 403 13.92 0.98 13.18
CA GLN A 403 15.27 0.39 13.32
C GLN A 403 15.51 -0.09 14.75
N GLU A 404 15.15 0.71 15.77
CA GLU A 404 15.29 0.33 17.16
C GLU A 404 14.43 -0.90 17.51
N PHE A 405 13.18 -0.94 17.02
CA PHE A 405 12.30 -2.08 17.26
C PHE A 405 12.73 -3.34 16.49
N SER A 406 13.25 -3.19 15.27
CA SER A 406 13.85 -4.30 14.52
C SER A 406 15.11 -4.83 15.20
N ALA A 407 15.96 -3.94 15.77
CA ALA A 407 17.14 -4.34 16.54
C ALA A 407 16.75 -5.11 17.84
N ALA A 408 15.67 -4.71 18.50
CA ALA A 408 15.14 -5.45 19.65
C ALA A 408 14.64 -6.85 19.24
N LEU A 409 13.92 -6.96 18.10
CA LEU A 409 13.48 -8.25 17.54
C LEU A 409 14.67 -9.15 17.16
N ALA A 410 15.75 -8.56 16.69
CA ALA A 410 17.00 -9.27 16.40
C ALA A 410 17.81 -9.65 17.65
N GLY A 411 17.35 -9.31 18.85
CA GLY A 411 18.02 -9.59 20.13
C GLY A 411 19.27 -8.75 20.42
N GLN A 412 19.39 -7.60 19.74
CA GLN A 412 20.54 -6.68 19.87
C GLN A 412 20.37 -5.71 21.06
N GLN A 413 19.14 -5.54 21.54
CA GLN A 413 18.79 -4.72 22.69
C GLN A 413 17.50 -5.20 23.32
N SER A 414 17.19 -4.74 24.53
CA SER A 414 15.91 -5.04 25.20
C SER A 414 14.77 -4.18 24.65
N VAL A 415 13.52 -4.61 24.92
CA VAL A 415 12.30 -3.81 24.62
C VAL A 415 12.37 -2.44 25.30
N GLN A 416 12.79 -2.40 26.57
CA GLN A 416 12.90 -1.18 27.34
C GLN A 416 13.89 -0.19 26.72
N GLU A 417 15.09 -0.66 26.34
CA GLU A 417 16.09 0.19 25.66
C GLU A 417 15.59 0.71 24.31
N ALA A 418 14.84 -0.11 23.56
CA ALA A 418 14.27 0.30 22.28
C ALA A 418 13.22 1.41 22.45
N LEU A 419 12.35 1.28 23.47
CA LEU A 419 11.34 2.31 23.81
C LEU A 419 11.97 3.61 24.31
N GLU A 420 12.99 3.53 25.18
CA GLU A 420 13.74 4.70 25.66
C GLU A 420 14.41 5.46 24.52
N LYS A 421 15.01 4.75 23.56
CA LYS A 421 15.60 5.37 22.38
C LYS A 421 14.54 5.95 21.45
N ALA A 422 13.42 5.24 21.22
CA ALA A 422 12.30 5.74 20.42
C ALA A 422 11.74 7.03 21.01
N GLN A 423 11.58 7.10 22.34
CA GLN A 423 11.14 8.30 23.06
C GLN A 423 12.11 9.46 22.85
N ALA A 424 13.42 9.22 23.05
CA ALA A 424 14.45 10.25 22.99
C ALA A 424 14.61 10.81 21.57
N LEU A 425 14.75 9.93 20.56
CA LEU A 425 14.94 10.36 19.17
C LEU A 425 13.70 11.10 18.62
N THR A 426 12.51 10.64 19.00
CA THR A 426 11.27 11.31 18.55
C THR A 426 11.15 12.70 19.20
N ALA A 427 11.49 12.84 20.49
CA ALA A 427 11.48 14.13 21.16
C ALA A 427 12.48 15.11 20.54
N GLU A 428 13.68 14.65 20.18
CA GLU A 428 14.71 15.47 19.52
C GLU A 428 14.25 15.97 18.15
N GLU A 429 13.69 15.10 17.32
CA GLU A 429 13.20 15.47 15.99
C GLU A 429 11.99 16.43 16.06
N MET A 430 11.07 16.22 17.01
CA MET A 430 9.92 17.11 17.19
C MET A 430 10.34 18.49 17.69
N GLU A 431 11.29 18.56 18.65
CA GLU A 431 11.86 19.84 19.10
C GLU A 431 12.58 20.58 17.95
N ALA A 432 13.34 19.85 17.12
CA ALA A 432 14.03 20.42 15.96
C ALA A 432 13.04 20.96 14.90
N ALA A 433 11.87 20.33 14.77
CA ALA A 433 10.80 20.75 13.88
C ALA A 433 9.96 21.93 14.44
N GLY A 434 10.08 22.23 15.74
CA GLY A 434 9.41 23.36 16.39
C GLY A 434 8.05 23.04 17.03
N TYR A 435 7.79 21.75 17.35
CA TYR A 435 6.62 21.31 18.13
C TYR A 435 6.82 21.54 19.62
#